data_544697e85320f4a3c63a0599af5057c5
#
_entry.id   544697e85320f4a3c63a0599af5057c5
#
_cell.length_a   1.000
_cell.length_b   1.000
_cell.length_c   1.000
_cell.angle_alpha   90.00
_cell.angle_beta   90.00
_cell.angle_gamma   90.00
#
_symmetry.space_group_name_H-M   'P 1'
#
loop_
_entity.id
_entity.type
_entity.pdbx_description
1 polymer ?
#
loop_
_entity_poly.entity_id
_entity_poly.type
_entity_poly.pdbx_seq_one_letter_code
_entity_poly.pdbx_strand_id
1 'polypeptide(L)'
;MSKRVVVYMSPWCYTSKDTQSALTEWGVPAEFINIKEDQAAAARVRGWVGFESVPTIVIAEGESVEPFEPPAPLVAGSSPRGVDRGSMMTEATRIQLRAWLVKHSFLAE
;
A
#
# COMPACT_ATOMS: atom_id res chain seq x y z
N MET A 1 -14.72 -12.36 -6.82
CA MET A 1 -13.84 -11.29 -7.36
C MET A 1 -12.45 -11.48 -6.84
N SER A 2 -11.45 -11.34 -7.68
CA SER A 2 -10.06 -11.49 -7.24
C SER A 2 -9.55 -10.24 -6.57
N LYS A 3 -8.74 -10.42 -5.55
CA LYS A 3 -8.05 -9.34 -4.88
C LYS A 3 -6.70 -9.12 -5.54
N ARG A 4 -6.23 -7.88 -5.48
CA ARG A 4 -4.96 -7.48 -6.09
C ARG A 4 -4.28 -6.41 -5.26
N VAL A 5 -2.99 -6.26 -5.47
CA VAL A 5 -2.17 -5.26 -4.77
C VAL A 5 -2.10 -3.99 -5.60
N VAL A 6 -2.39 -2.86 -4.99
CA VAL A 6 -2.25 -1.53 -5.61
C VAL A 6 -1.31 -0.70 -4.74
N VAL A 7 -0.31 -0.09 -5.35
CA VAL A 7 0.71 0.68 -4.65
C VAL A 7 0.64 2.14 -5.08
N TYR A 8 0.33 3.01 -4.14
CA TYR A 8 0.40 4.46 -4.33
C TYR A 8 1.82 4.89 -3.99
N MET A 9 2.52 5.47 -4.93
CA MET A 9 3.95 5.70 -4.82
C MET A 9 4.39 7.02 -5.46
N SER A 10 5.62 7.39 -5.19
CA SER A 10 6.29 8.49 -5.87
C SER A 10 7.63 7.97 -6.41
N PRO A 11 7.96 8.24 -7.69
CA PRO A 11 9.24 7.78 -8.25
C PRO A 11 10.45 8.44 -7.61
N TRP A 12 10.24 9.53 -6.89
CA TRP A 12 11.31 10.27 -6.20
C TRP A 12 11.55 9.74 -4.78
N CYS A 13 10.71 8.84 -4.30
CA CYS A 13 10.79 8.32 -2.93
C CYS A 13 11.58 7.02 -2.91
N TYR A 14 12.67 6.99 -2.13
CA TYR A 14 13.49 5.79 -2.00
C TYR A 14 12.67 4.59 -1.49
N THR A 15 11.83 4.81 -0.49
CA THR A 15 11.01 3.75 0.09
C THR A 15 10.01 3.20 -0.93
N SER A 16 9.46 4.07 -1.80
CA SER A 16 8.59 3.62 -2.89
C SER A 16 9.33 2.72 -3.86
N LYS A 17 10.55 3.10 -4.23
CA LYS A 17 11.39 2.30 -5.13
C LYS A 17 11.74 0.96 -4.51
N ASP A 18 12.06 0.95 -3.22
CA ASP A 18 12.38 -0.28 -2.49
C ASP A 18 11.18 -1.22 -2.43
N THR A 19 9.99 -0.69 -2.19
CA THR A 19 8.75 -1.47 -2.21
C THR A 19 8.51 -2.09 -3.59
N GLN A 20 8.70 -1.30 -4.64
CA GLN A 20 8.55 -1.80 -6.02
C GLN A 20 9.54 -2.93 -6.30
N SER A 21 10.79 -2.76 -5.89
CA SER A 21 11.83 -3.79 -6.05
C SER A 21 11.48 -5.05 -5.29
N ALA A 22 11.00 -4.92 -4.05
CA ALA A 22 10.61 -6.06 -3.22
C ALA A 22 9.50 -6.87 -3.88
N LEU A 23 8.44 -6.19 -4.33
CA LEU A 23 7.31 -6.87 -4.97
C LEU A 23 7.74 -7.59 -6.24
N THR A 24 8.63 -6.97 -7.03
CA THR A 24 9.18 -7.58 -8.23
C THR A 24 10.01 -8.82 -7.88
N GLU A 25 10.89 -8.71 -6.89
CA GLU A 25 11.72 -9.84 -6.42
C GLU A 25 10.86 -11.01 -5.96
N TRP A 26 9.77 -10.73 -5.26
CA TRP A 26 8.91 -11.77 -4.71
C TRP A 26 7.89 -12.31 -5.72
N GLY A 27 7.86 -11.74 -6.93
CA GLY A 27 6.93 -12.16 -7.96
C GLY A 27 5.48 -11.80 -7.67
N VAL A 28 5.24 -10.75 -6.91
CA VAL A 28 3.89 -10.28 -6.57
C VAL A 28 3.46 -9.22 -7.59
N PRO A 29 2.48 -9.53 -8.45
CA PRO A 29 1.95 -8.52 -9.37
C PRO A 29 1.29 -7.38 -8.62
N ALA A 30 1.52 -6.15 -9.07
CA ALA A 30 0.91 -4.98 -8.45
C ALA A 30 0.68 -3.90 -9.49
N GLU A 31 -0.34 -3.09 -9.25
CA GLU A 31 -0.54 -1.86 -10.02
C GLU A 31 0.13 -0.71 -9.25
N PHE A 32 0.94 0.09 -9.93
CA PHE A 32 1.64 1.22 -9.33
C PHE A 32 1.01 2.51 -9.80
N ILE A 33 0.61 3.37 -8.86
CA ILE A 33 -0.01 4.65 -9.15
C ILE A 33 0.90 5.76 -8.63
N ASN A 34 1.37 6.61 -9.54
CA ASN A 34 2.23 7.74 -9.21
C ASN A 34 1.36 8.90 -8.75
N ILE A 35 1.39 9.20 -7.45
CA ILE A 35 0.54 10.26 -6.89
C ILE A 35 0.99 11.67 -7.33
N LYS A 36 2.18 11.80 -7.89
CA LYS A 36 2.65 13.10 -8.43
C LYS A 36 2.01 13.42 -9.77
N GLU A 37 1.50 12.41 -10.46
CA GLU A 37 0.84 12.57 -11.76
C GLU A 37 -0.67 12.37 -11.68
N ASP A 38 -1.19 11.92 -10.54
CA ASP A 38 -2.60 11.61 -10.37
C ASP A 38 -3.11 12.28 -9.10
N GLN A 39 -3.74 13.44 -9.27
CA GLN A 39 -4.24 14.23 -8.15
C GLN A 39 -5.36 13.52 -7.37
N ALA A 40 -6.18 12.74 -8.06
CA ALA A 40 -7.22 11.97 -7.39
C ALA A 40 -6.61 10.89 -6.49
N ALA A 41 -5.55 10.25 -6.95
CA ALA A 41 -4.82 9.27 -6.14
C ALA A 41 -4.18 9.92 -4.93
N ALA A 42 -3.57 11.08 -5.09
CA ALA A 42 -2.99 11.84 -3.98
C ALA A 42 -4.06 12.20 -2.94
N ALA A 43 -5.24 12.61 -3.41
CA ALA A 43 -6.34 12.94 -2.52
C ALA A 43 -6.83 11.71 -1.74
N ARG A 44 -6.87 10.54 -2.37
CA ARG A 44 -7.23 9.29 -1.68
C ARG A 44 -6.26 9.00 -0.54
N VAL A 45 -4.96 9.07 -0.82
CA VAL A 45 -3.93 8.82 0.20
C VAL A 45 -4.07 9.81 1.36
N ARG A 46 -4.24 11.10 1.07
CA ARG A 46 -4.47 12.10 2.13
C ARG A 46 -5.70 11.77 2.97
N GLY A 47 -6.77 11.30 2.33
CA GLY A 47 -7.98 10.93 3.04
C GLY A 47 -7.79 9.73 3.96
N TRP A 48 -6.99 8.75 3.54
CA TRP A 48 -6.76 7.53 4.32
C TRP A 48 -5.72 7.71 5.42
N VAL A 49 -4.68 8.49 5.18
CA VAL A 49 -3.51 8.57 6.05
C VAL A 49 -3.40 9.91 6.77
N GLY A 50 -3.97 10.96 6.19
CA GLY A 50 -3.90 12.32 6.73
C GLY A 50 -2.87 13.20 6.02
N PHE A 51 -2.01 12.62 5.20
CA PHE A 51 -1.03 13.34 4.38
C PHE A 51 -0.60 12.44 3.22
N GLU A 52 0.20 12.96 2.30
CA GLU A 52 0.65 12.20 1.13
C GLU A 52 1.79 11.26 1.48
N SER A 53 1.47 10.22 2.23
CA SER A 53 2.43 9.21 2.67
C SER A 53 2.62 8.16 1.57
N VAL A 54 3.84 7.94 1.15
CA VAL A 54 4.18 6.92 0.14
C VAL A 54 5.36 6.08 0.60
N PRO A 55 5.41 4.80 0.26
CA PRO A 55 4.35 4.07 -0.45
C PRO A 55 3.17 3.73 0.45
N THR A 56 1.98 3.80 -0.09
CA THR A 56 0.77 3.29 0.57
C THR A 56 0.26 2.13 -0.27
N ILE A 57 0.13 0.97 0.35
CA ILE A 57 -0.21 -0.27 -0.34
C ILE A 57 -1.59 -0.70 0.11
N VAL A 58 -2.47 -0.94 -0.86
CA VAL A 58 -3.83 -1.38 -0.57
C VAL A 58 -4.08 -2.72 -1.25
N ILE A 59 -4.99 -3.49 -0.68
CA ILE A 59 -5.55 -4.67 -1.32
C ILE A 59 -6.91 -4.26 -1.84
N ALA A 60 -7.04 -4.27 -3.16
CA ALA A 60 -8.27 -3.89 -3.85
C ALA A 60 -8.95 -5.13 -4.42
N GLU A 61 -10.19 -4.99 -4.81
CA GLU A 61 -10.96 -6.07 -5.39
C GLU A 61 -11.39 -5.72 -6.82
N GLY A 62 -11.23 -6.66 -7.72
CA GLY A 62 -11.60 -6.47 -9.11
C GLY A 62 -10.78 -5.37 -9.76
N GLU A 63 -11.42 -4.41 -10.39
CA GLU A 63 -10.75 -3.28 -11.06
C GLU A 63 -10.61 -2.06 -10.16
N SER A 64 -11.07 -2.13 -8.91
CA SER A 64 -10.96 -1.04 -7.96
C SER A 64 -9.50 -0.73 -7.64
N VAL A 65 -9.22 0.53 -7.34
CA VAL A 65 -7.91 0.98 -6.86
C VAL A 65 -7.98 1.40 -5.39
N GLU A 66 -9.12 1.15 -4.75
CA GLU A 66 -9.33 1.46 -3.33
C GLU A 66 -9.33 0.19 -2.50
N PRO A 67 -9.08 0.30 -1.18
CA PRO A 67 -9.10 -0.88 -0.32
C PRO A 67 -10.42 -1.64 -0.43
N PHE A 68 -10.37 -2.96 -0.44
CA PHE A 68 -11.57 -3.80 -0.56
C PHE A 68 -12.52 -3.66 0.63
N GLU A 69 -12.02 -3.15 1.74
CA GLU A 69 -12.81 -2.78 2.91
C GLU A 69 -12.18 -1.55 3.53
N PRO A 70 -12.94 -0.74 4.29
CA PRO A 70 -12.37 0.45 4.93
C PRO A 70 -11.18 0.07 5.82
N PRO A 71 -10.04 0.77 5.68
CA PRO A 71 -8.89 0.48 6.54
C PRO A 71 -9.22 0.81 7.99
N ALA A 72 -8.68 0.01 8.91
CA ALA A 72 -8.88 0.24 10.33
C ALA A 72 -8.35 1.63 10.73
N PRO A 73 -9.03 2.33 11.65
CA PRO A 73 -8.61 3.67 12.06
C PRO A 73 -7.22 3.66 12.70
N LEU A 74 -6.47 4.74 12.47
CA LEU A 74 -5.19 4.94 13.13
C LEU A 74 -5.42 5.45 14.54
N VAL A 75 -4.55 5.03 15.46
CA VAL A 75 -4.59 5.53 16.83
C VAL A 75 -4.11 6.99 16.82
N ALA A 76 -4.88 7.88 17.44
CA ALA A 76 -4.57 9.30 17.49
C ALA A 76 -3.16 9.52 18.10
N GLY A 77 -2.36 10.33 17.41
CA GLY A 77 -1.01 10.67 17.86
C GLY A 77 0.05 9.63 17.54
N SER A 78 -0.31 8.47 16.96
CA SER A 78 0.68 7.46 16.57
C SER A 78 1.10 7.63 15.12
N SER A 79 2.30 7.13 14.79
CA SER A 79 2.77 7.11 13.41
C SER A 79 2.00 6.07 12.59
N PRO A 80 1.62 6.38 11.36
CA PRO A 80 0.97 5.41 10.47
C PRO A 80 1.94 4.38 9.89
N ARG A 81 3.25 4.59 10.00
CA ARG A 81 4.26 3.76 9.35
C ARG A 81 4.19 2.30 9.79
N GLY A 82 4.05 1.41 8.82
CA GLY A 82 4.09 -0.02 9.05
C GLY A 82 2.91 -0.60 9.83
N VAL A 83 1.88 0.20 10.07
CA VAL A 83 0.70 -0.25 10.80
C VAL A 83 -0.17 -1.09 9.87
N ASP A 84 -0.53 -2.30 10.31
CA ASP A 84 -1.45 -3.17 9.59
C ASP A 84 -2.87 -2.67 9.83
N ARG A 85 -3.46 -2.07 8.81
CA ARG A 85 -4.82 -1.56 8.87
C ARG A 85 -5.81 -2.50 8.18
N GLY A 86 -5.43 -3.77 8.07
CA GLY A 86 -6.23 -4.77 7.39
C GLY A 86 -6.00 -4.71 5.88
N SER A 87 -6.76 -3.89 5.19
CA SER A 87 -6.68 -3.76 3.73
C SER A 87 -5.60 -2.80 3.24
N MET A 88 -4.82 -2.21 4.16
CA MET A 88 -3.85 -1.17 3.80
C MET A 88 -2.67 -1.11 4.77
N MET A 89 -1.51 -0.76 4.24
CA MET A 89 -0.32 -0.37 5.02
C MET A 89 0.35 0.81 4.33
N THR A 90 1.04 1.64 5.10
CA THR A 90 1.82 2.74 4.54
C THR A 90 3.25 2.70 5.08
N GLU A 91 4.23 3.03 4.22
CA GLU A 91 5.65 3.11 4.56
C GLU A 91 6.17 1.89 5.34
N ALA A 92 5.75 0.69 4.92
CA ALA A 92 6.15 -0.55 5.55
C ALA A 92 7.59 -0.91 5.19
N THR A 93 8.30 -1.54 6.15
CA THR A 93 9.57 -2.18 5.85
C THR A 93 9.33 -3.45 5.02
N ARG A 94 10.39 -3.99 4.42
CA ARG A 94 10.27 -5.26 3.67
C ARG A 94 9.76 -6.39 4.57
N ILE A 95 10.20 -6.44 5.81
CA ILE A 95 9.76 -7.47 6.75
C ILE A 95 8.27 -7.35 7.03
N GLN A 96 7.81 -6.13 7.32
CA GLN A 96 6.40 -5.86 7.58
C GLN A 96 5.54 -6.16 6.34
N LEU A 97 5.99 -5.70 5.18
CA LEU A 97 5.28 -5.90 3.93
C LEU A 97 5.15 -7.38 3.59
N ARG A 98 6.25 -8.14 3.75
CA ARG A 98 6.24 -9.56 3.43
C ARG A 98 5.27 -10.32 4.34
N ALA A 99 5.29 -10.06 5.63
CA ALA A 99 4.39 -10.71 6.58
C ALA A 99 2.92 -10.41 6.24
N TRP A 100 2.63 -9.17 5.87
CA TRP A 100 1.29 -8.76 5.50
C TRP A 100 0.81 -9.44 4.20
N LEU A 101 1.70 -9.55 3.20
CA LEU A 101 1.38 -10.23 1.95
C LEU A 101 1.15 -11.72 2.16
N VAL A 102 1.91 -12.36 3.06
CA VAL A 102 1.68 -13.75 3.45
C VAL A 102 0.30 -13.90 4.10
N LYS A 103 -0.01 -13.01 5.04
CA LYS A 103 -1.31 -13.00 5.72
C LYS A 103 -2.48 -12.92 4.74
N HIS A 104 -2.31 -12.17 3.65
CA HIS A 104 -3.36 -11.99 2.65
C HIS A 104 -3.24 -12.96 1.47
N SER A 105 -2.39 -13.96 1.58
CA SER A 105 -2.23 -15.04 0.59
C SER A 105 -1.63 -14.60 -0.75
N PHE A 106 -0.87 -13.52 -0.76
CA PHE A 106 -0.13 -13.10 -1.94
C PHE A 106 1.26 -13.72 -2.01
N LEU A 107 1.74 -14.25 -0.90
CA LEU A 107 3.02 -14.94 -0.80
C LEU A 107 2.87 -16.17 0.08
N ALA A 108 3.67 -17.20 -0.21
CA ALA A 108 3.82 -18.35 0.66
C ALA A 108 4.85 -18.04 1.76
N GLU A 109 4.68 -18.67 2.89
CA GLU A 109 5.65 -18.54 3.98
C GLU A 109 7.01 -19.12 3.62
#